data_d2bda2688e74ea418ff3cd0bfe7ce382
#
_entry.id   d2bda2688e74ea418ff3cd0bfe7ce382
#
_cell.length_a   1.000
_cell.length_b   1.000
_cell.length_c   1.000
_cell.angle_alpha   90.00
_cell.angle_beta   90.00
_cell.angle_gamma   90.00
#
_symmetry.space_group_name_H-M   'P 1'
#
loop_
_entity.id
_entity.type
_entity.pdbx_description
1 polymer ?
#
loop_
_entity_poly.entity_id
_entity_poly.type
_entity_poly.pdbx_seq_one_letter_code
_entity_poly.pdbx_strand_id
1 'polypeptide(L)'
;MILVTGAAGKTGRAVIDALLVQGQKVRALVYRPNQDLGVQEMIVGDMRSPAIINQALHSIRSVYFICPNMNPNEFEMGQLAIGAARSAGVEHFVYHSVLHPQTEAMPHHWQKLRVEEKLFESGLPYTILQPAAYMQNILAHWSRIVADGIYPVPYAADTRLSLVDLQDVAAAAAIVINQPAHYGATYELVGTRPLAQTEVAQILNRQLQRAVQVEVMPLDIWRQEAELAGLGGDQLDTLVRMFQYYERFGFAGNPNVLSWLLGRPPTTLTQFVERAAQGRLP
;
A
#
# COMPACT_ATOMS: atom_id res chain seq x y z
N MET A 1 -8.59 -8.68 19.68
CA MET A 1 -8.86 -8.89 18.23
C MET A 1 -8.44 -7.64 17.47
N ILE A 2 -7.92 -7.80 16.27
CA ILE A 2 -7.48 -6.71 15.37
C ILE A 2 -8.45 -6.64 14.19
N LEU A 3 -8.98 -5.46 13.89
CA LEU A 3 -9.75 -5.22 12.65
C LEU A 3 -8.79 -4.83 11.53
N VAL A 4 -8.90 -5.49 10.37
CA VAL A 4 -8.25 -5.07 9.12
C VAL A 4 -9.33 -4.68 8.12
N THR A 5 -9.31 -3.41 7.68
CA THR A 5 -10.18 -2.93 6.59
C THR A 5 -9.47 -3.12 5.24
N GLY A 6 -10.21 -3.02 4.11
CA GLY A 6 -9.61 -3.30 2.80
C GLY A 6 -8.97 -4.68 2.71
N ALA A 7 -9.44 -5.62 3.53
CA ALA A 7 -8.85 -6.91 3.83
C ALA A 7 -8.64 -7.81 2.60
N ALA A 8 -9.51 -7.72 1.59
CA ALA A 8 -9.41 -8.52 0.36
C ALA A 8 -8.38 -7.97 -0.65
N GLY A 9 -7.87 -6.75 -0.44
CA GLY A 9 -6.84 -6.15 -1.29
C GLY A 9 -5.44 -6.76 -1.04
N LYS A 10 -4.50 -6.55 -1.97
CA LYS A 10 -3.12 -7.05 -1.85
C LYS A 10 -2.48 -6.69 -0.50
N THR A 11 -2.58 -5.42 -0.08
CA THR A 11 -2.02 -4.94 1.19
C THR A 11 -2.73 -5.54 2.40
N GLY A 12 -4.07 -5.56 2.38
CA GLY A 12 -4.86 -6.13 3.47
C GLY A 12 -4.53 -7.62 3.71
N ARG A 13 -4.43 -8.41 2.63
CA ARG A 13 -4.03 -9.83 2.70
C ARG A 13 -2.64 -9.99 3.30
N ALA A 14 -1.64 -9.26 2.79
CA ALA A 14 -0.28 -9.35 3.30
C ALA A 14 -0.19 -8.99 4.80
N VAL A 15 -0.95 -7.97 5.25
CA VAL A 15 -1.00 -7.61 6.67
C VAL A 15 -1.71 -8.68 7.50
N ILE A 16 -2.81 -9.25 7.01
CA ILE A 16 -3.50 -10.37 7.67
C ILE A 16 -2.55 -11.55 7.84
N ASP A 17 -1.85 -11.96 6.78
CA ASP A 17 -0.90 -13.06 6.83
C ASP A 17 0.20 -12.81 7.88
N ALA A 18 0.77 -11.61 7.91
CA ALA A 18 1.79 -11.23 8.89
C ALA A 18 1.26 -11.27 10.33
N LEU A 19 -0.01 -10.87 10.55
CA LEU A 19 -0.65 -10.91 11.86
C LEU A 19 -0.97 -12.35 12.31
N LEU A 20 -1.47 -13.18 11.39
CA LEU A 20 -1.79 -14.59 11.67
C LEU A 20 -0.52 -15.41 12.01
N VAL A 21 0.60 -15.15 11.31
CA VAL A 21 1.90 -15.77 11.64
C VAL A 21 2.34 -15.43 13.06
N GLN A 22 1.97 -14.25 13.59
CA GLN A 22 2.22 -13.84 14.98
C GLN A 22 1.14 -14.34 15.97
N GLY A 23 0.22 -15.20 15.54
CA GLY A 23 -0.85 -15.75 16.38
C GLY A 23 -1.94 -14.73 16.75
N GLN A 24 -2.05 -13.62 16.05
CA GLN A 24 -3.07 -12.60 16.32
C GLN A 24 -4.44 -13.05 15.82
N LYS A 25 -5.48 -12.67 16.55
CA LYS A 25 -6.88 -12.84 16.11
C LYS A 25 -7.29 -11.66 15.25
N VAL A 26 -7.76 -11.94 14.03
CA VAL A 26 -8.10 -10.92 13.04
C VAL A 26 -9.56 -11.00 12.67
N ARG A 27 -10.21 -9.84 12.63
CA ARG A 27 -11.49 -9.60 11.94
C ARG A 27 -11.21 -8.87 10.65
N ALA A 28 -11.70 -9.38 9.53
CA ALA A 28 -11.59 -8.75 8.22
C ALA A 28 -12.87 -7.99 7.85
N LEU A 29 -12.76 -6.75 7.39
CA LEU A 29 -13.85 -6.05 6.71
C LEU A 29 -13.63 -6.12 5.20
N VAL A 30 -14.57 -6.74 4.49
CA VAL A 30 -14.53 -6.94 3.03
C VAL A 30 -15.79 -6.38 2.37
N TYR A 31 -15.66 -5.89 1.14
CA TYR A 31 -16.80 -5.38 0.39
C TYR A 31 -17.63 -6.51 -0.25
N ARG A 32 -16.99 -7.60 -0.68
CA ARG A 32 -17.63 -8.74 -1.34
C ARG A 32 -17.51 -9.99 -0.48
N PRO A 33 -18.54 -10.86 -0.45
CA PRO A 33 -18.48 -12.15 0.24
C PRO A 33 -17.50 -13.12 -0.47
N ASN A 34 -17.35 -14.31 0.10
CA ASN A 34 -16.57 -15.44 -0.45
C ASN A 34 -15.09 -15.13 -0.65
N GLN A 35 -14.48 -14.45 0.35
CA GLN A 35 -13.05 -14.24 0.44
C GLN A 35 -12.46 -15.24 1.45
N ASP A 36 -11.58 -16.11 1.00
CA ASP A 36 -10.78 -16.93 1.92
C ASP A 36 -9.56 -16.11 2.36
N LEU A 37 -9.54 -15.76 3.65
CA LEU A 37 -8.50 -14.94 4.28
C LEU A 37 -7.89 -15.63 5.51
N GLY A 38 -8.32 -16.84 5.85
CA GLY A 38 -7.85 -17.58 7.03
C GLY A 38 -8.15 -16.88 8.37
N VAL A 39 -9.05 -15.89 8.41
CA VAL A 39 -9.34 -15.08 9.60
C VAL A 39 -10.43 -15.70 10.47
N GLN A 40 -10.47 -15.31 11.74
CA GLN A 40 -11.48 -15.79 12.70
C GLN A 40 -12.87 -15.21 12.45
N GLU A 41 -12.94 -13.97 12.00
CA GLU A 41 -14.20 -13.28 11.76
C GLU A 41 -14.16 -12.44 10.47
N MET A 42 -15.26 -12.41 9.75
CA MET A 42 -15.41 -11.59 8.55
C MET A 42 -16.72 -10.81 8.60
N ILE A 43 -16.62 -9.51 8.35
CA ILE A 43 -17.77 -8.61 8.14
C ILE A 43 -17.80 -8.27 6.66
N VAL A 44 -18.97 -8.45 6.05
CA VAL A 44 -19.19 -8.08 4.64
C VAL A 44 -20.03 -6.82 4.59
N GLY A 45 -19.52 -5.79 3.93
CA GLY A 45 -20.24 -4.54 3.76
C GLY A 45 -19.39 -3.38 3.28
N ASP A 46 -20.06 -2.28 3.05
CA ASP A 46 -19.46 -1.03 2.61
C ASP A 46 -18.89 -0.24 3.80
N MET A 47 -17.62 0.08 3.77
CA MET A 47 -16.97 0.88 4.83
C MET A 47 -17.47 2.34 4.90
N ARG A 48 -18.27 2.79 3.93
CA ARG A 48 -18.99 4.06 3.97
C ARG A 48 -20.25 4.00 4.83
N SER A 49 -20.70 2.81 5.22
CA SER A 49 -21.88 2.62 6.06
C SER A 49 -21.53 2.73 7.54
N PRO A 50 -22.09 3.70 8.29
CA PRO A 50 -21.89 3.81 9.74
C PRO A 50 -22.26 2.52 10.49
N ALA A 51 -23.34 1.83 10.07
CA ALA A 51 -23.77 0.59 10.69
C ALA A 51 -22.73 -0.53 10.54
N ILE A 52 -22.13 -0.66 9.33
CA ILE A 52 -21.10 -1.66 9.05
C ILE A 52 -19.81 -1.36 9.82
N ILE A 53 -19.37 -0.10 9.84
CA ILE A 53 -18.17 0.30 10.59
C ILE A 53 -18.36 0.06 12.09
N ASN A 54 -19.50 0.42 12.67
CA ASN A 54 -19.79 0.18 14.09
C ASN A 54 -19.84 -1.33 14.40
N GLN A 55 -20.44 -2.14 13.52
CA GLN A 55 -20.43 -3.60 13.65
C GLN A 55 -19.00 -4.15 13.59
N ALA A 56 -18.18 -3.69 12.63
CA ALA A 56 -16.82 -4.14 12.46
C ALA A 56 -15.93 -3.80 13.66
N LEU A 57 -16.16 -2.66 14.31
CA LEU A 57 -15.39 -2.19 15.47
C LEU A 57 -15.83 -2.74 16.82
N HIS A 58 -16.97 -3.43 16.88
CA HIS A 58 -17.46 -3.98 18.14
C HIS A 58 -16.46 -4.96 18.76
N SER A 59 -16.03 -4.70 20.01
CA SER A 59 -15.04 -5.51 20.76
C SER A 59 -13.68 -5.65 20.07
N ILE A 60 -13.26 -4.64 19.30
CA ILE A 60 -11.95 -4.56 18.67
C ILE A 60 -10.96 -3.80 19.56
N ARG A 61 -9.77 -4.37 19.75
CA ARG A 61 -8.67 -3.72 20.47
C ARG A 61 -7.90 -2.76 19.58
N SER A 62 -7.53 -3.19 18.38
CA SER A 62 -6.70 -2.40 17.47
C SER A 62 -7.24 -2.46 16.05
N VAL A 63 -7.03 -1.39 15.29
CA VAL A 63 -7.47 -1.27 13.89
C VAL A 63 -6.26 -1.08 12.98
N TYR A 64 -6.19 -1.85 11.89
CA TYR A 64 -5.40 -1.52 10.73
C TYR A 64 -6.32 -0.98 9.64
N PHE A 65 -6.29 0.32 9.45
CA PHE A 65 -7.20 1.01 8.54
C PHE A 65 -6.52 1.29 7.20
N ILE A 66 -7.07 0.70 6.15
CA ILE A 66 -6.69 0.93 4.77
C ILE A 66 -7.95 1.13 3.92
N CYS A 67 -7.97 2.19 3.11
CA CYS A 67 -9.01 2.47 2.14
C CYS A 67 -8.79 1.75 0.81
N PRO A 68 -9.84 1.56 0.00
CA PRO A 68 -9.69 1.18 -1.41
C PRO A 68 -8.76 2.15 -2.14
N ASN A 69 -7.92 1.61 -3.02
CA ASN A 69 -6.90 2.38 -3.71
C ASN A 69 -7.50 3.53 -4.54
N MET A 70 -6.93 4.73 -4.38
CA MET A 70 -7.30 5.96 -5.11
C MET A 70 -8.80 6.32 -5.03
N ASN A 71 -9.41 6.03 -3.90
CA ASN A 71 -10.83 6.35 -3.69
C ASN A 71 -10.97 7.85 -3.37
N PRO A 72 -11.80 8.62 -4.12
CA PRO A 72 -11.99 10.04 -3.87
C PRO A 72 -12.63 10.36 -2.52
N ASN A 73 -13.33 9.39 -1.91
CA ASN A 73 -13.99 9.55 -0.61
C ASN A 73 -13.13 8.99 0.55
N GLU A 74 -11.80 8.93 0.40
CA GLU A 74 -10.93 8.38 1.45
C GLU A 74 -11.00 9.18 2.73
N PHE A 75 -11.10 10.51 2.63
CA PHE A 75 -11.23 11.37 3.81
C PHE A 75 -12.52 11.08 4.60
N GLU A 76 -13.67 10.99 3.93
CA GLU A 76 -14.97 10.71 4.56
C GLU A 76 -14.97 9.33 5.24
N MET A 77 -14.40 8.32 4.58
CA MET A 77 -14.26 6.98 5.15
C MET A 77 -13.32 6.97 6.36
N GLY A 78 -12.20 7.68 6.28
CA GLY A 78 -11.27 7.84 7.38
C GLY A 78 -11.89 8.54 8.59
N GLN A 79 -12.60 9.64 8.36
CA GLN A 79 -13.30 10.38 9.41
C GLN A 79 -14.36 9.52 10.10
N LEU A 80 -15.15 8.75 9.33
CA LEU A 80 -16.13 7.83 9.86
C LEU A 80 -15.48 6.75 10.72
N ALA A 81 -14.43 6.10 10.23
CA ALA A 81 -13.74 5.04 10.94
C ALA A 81 -13.05 5.53 12.22
N ILE A 82 -12.41 6.71 12.20
CA ILE A 82 -11.78 7.34 13.37
C ILE A 82 -12.83 7.66 14.44
N GLY A 83 -13.95 8.29 14.05
CA GLY A 83 -15.03 8.61 14.99
C GLY A 83 -15.65 7.37 15.64
N ALA A 84 -15.90 6.32 14.84
CA ALA A 84 -16.43 5.07 15.32
C ALA A 84 -15.43 4.31 16.22
N ALA A 85 -14.14 4.29 15.86
CA ALA A 85 -13.09 3.68 16.67
C ALA A 85 -12.94 4.35 18.04
N ARG A 86 -13.01 5.67 18.09
CA ARG A 86 -13.02 6.45 19.34
C ARG A 86 -14.23 6.07 20.22
N SER A 87 -15.42 6.00 19.62
CA SER A 87 -16.67 5.65 20.33
C SER A 87 -16.64 4.21 20.84
N ALA A 88 -15.99 3.29 20.12
CA ALA A 88 -15.83 1.89 20.51
C ALA A 88 -14.70 1.65 21.53
N GLY A 89 -13.93 2.68 21.91
CA GLY A 89 -12.81 2.55 22.85
C GLY A 89 -11.62 1.77 22.28
N VAL A 90 -11.35 1.89 20.98
CA VAL A 90 -10.19 1.25 20.35
C VAL A 90 -8.89 1.76 20.98
N GLU A 91 -8.01 0.85 21.34
CA GLU A 91 -6.75 1.16 22.04
C GLU A 91 -5.64 1.61 21.08
N HIS A 92 -5.70 1.23 19.81
CA HIS A 92 -4.69 1.60 18.81
C HIS A 92 -5.27 1.64 17.40
N PHE A 93 -5.05 2.75 16.70
CA PHE A 93 -5.47 2.95 15.32
C PHE A 93 -4.24 3.08 14.41
N VAL A 94 -3.95 2.07 13.60
CA VAL A 94 -2.86 2.09 12.61
C VAL A 94 -3.44 2.50 11.27
N TYR A 95 -2.99 3.63 10.73
CA TYR A 95 -3.44 4.13 9.43
C TYR A 95 -2.42 3.83 8.33
N HIS A 96 -2.91 3.22 7.25
CA HIS A 96 -2.15 2.97 6.03
C HIS A 96 -2.27 4.17 5.08
N SER A 97 -1.32 5.09 5.22
CA SER A 97 -1.21 6.30 4.42
C SER A 97 -0.37 6.09 3.15
N VAL A 98 0.46 7.04 2.77
CA VAL A 98 1.38 7.01 1.62
C VAL A 98 2.60 7.88 1.92
N LEU A 99 3.74 7.58 1.33
CA LEU A 99 4.91 8.47 1.36
C LEU A 99 4.56 9.83 0.74
N HIS A 100 4.99 10.93 1.38
CA HIS A 100 4.72 12.32 0.96
C HIS A 100 3.21 12.65 0.82
N PRO A 101 2.39 12.44 1.84
CA PRO A 101 0.96 12.70 1.76
C PRO A 101 0.63 14.19 1.56
N GLN A 102 1.56 15.11 1.92
CA GLN A 102 1.45 16.55 1.76
C GLN A 102 1.52 17.04 0.30
N THR A 103 1.58 16.13 -0.69
CA THR A 103 1.67 16.50 -2.09
C THR A 103 0.28 16.73 -2.68
N GLU A 104 -0.19 17.97 -2.68
CA GLU A 104 -1.52 18.36 -3.16
C GLU A 104 -1.74 18.06 -4.65
N ALA A 105 -0.68 18.15 -5.47
CA ALA A 105 -0.73 17.83 -6.89
C ALA A 105 -1.14 16.37 -7.18
N MET A 106 -1.01 15.48 -6.20
CA MET A 106 -1.50 14.10 -6.25
C MET A 106 -2.75 13.96 -5.37
N PRO A 107 -3.97 14.01 -5.92
CA PRO A 107 -5.21 14.12 -5.13
C PRO A 107 -5.38 13.04 -4.08
N HIS A 108 -5.00 11.79 -4.37
CA HIS A 108 -5.09 10.69 -3.41
C HIS A 108 -4.09 10.83 -2.24
N HIS A 109 -2.93 11.47 -2.43
CA HIS A 109 -2.00 11.81 -1.35
C HIS A 109 -2.62 12.85 -0.42
N TRP A 110 -3.21 13.90 -1.00
CA TRP A 110 -3.87 14.97 -0.27
C TRP A 110 -5.06 14.47 0.57
N GLN A 111 -5.87 13.54 0.04
CA GLN A 111 -6.92 12.87 0.82
C GLN A 111 -6.35 12.13 2.03
N LYS A 112 -5.23 11.45 1.85
CA LYS A 112 -4.57 10.74 2.95
C LYS A 112 -4.03 11.68 4.02
N LEU A 113 -3.42 12.81 3.64
CA LEU A 113 -2.97 13.84 4.59
C LEU A 113 -4.13 14.33 5.46
N ARG A 114 -5.29 14.56 4.87
CA ARG A 114 -6.49 14.99 5.62
C ARG A 114 -6.96 13.94 6.62
N VAL A 115 -6.81 12.66 6.31
CA VAL A 115 -7.08 11.57 7.28
C VAL A 115 -6.04 11.59 8.41
N GLU A 116 -4.75 11.79 8.09
CA GLU A 116 -3.69 11.92 9.11
C GLU A 116 -3.99 13.08 10.08
N GLU A 117 -4.34 14.26 9.55
CA GLU A 117 -4.73 15.43 10.34
C GLU A 117 -5.91 15.09 11.26
N LYS A 118 -6.94 14.43 10.72
CA LYS A 118 -8.10 14.01 11.52
C LYS A 118 -7.76 13.03 12.62
N LEU A 119 -6.78 12.16 12.36
CA LEU A 119 -6.29 11.20 13.35
C LEU A 119 -5.52 11.90 14.49
N PHE A 120 -4.70 12.93 14.17
CA PHE A 120 -4.03 13.75 15.18
C PHE A 120 -5.01 14.44 16.14
N GLU A 121 -6.15 14.91 15.62
CA GLU A 121 -7.20 15.58 16.38
C GLU A 121 -8.10 14.62 17.18
N SER A 122 -8.03 13.32 16.91
CA SER A 122 -8.99 12.32 17.43
C SER A 122 -8.83 12.00 18.91
N GLY A 123 -7.63 12.17 19.47
CA GLY A 123 -7.28 11.70 20.80
C GLY A 123 -7.09 10.17 20.91
N LEU A 124 -7.18 9.42 19.80
CA LEU A 124 -6.86 7.99 19.77
C LEU A 124 -5.33 7.78 19.84
N PRO A 125 -4.83 6.75 20.52
CA PRO A 125 -3.49 6.25 20.26
C PRO A 125 -3.39 5.78 18.81
N TYR A 126 -2.44 6.32 18.05
CA TYR A 126 -2.33 6.04 16.62
C TYR A 126 -0.91 5.72 16.19
N THR A 127 -0.76 5.08 15.03
CA THR A 127 0.49 5.00 14.26
C THR A 127 0.14 5.20 12.78
N ILE A 128 0.94 5.99 12.07
CA ILE A 128 0.79 6.24 10.65
C ILE A 128 1.92 5.57 9.88
N LEU A 129 1.57 4.78 8.87
CA LEU A 129 2.52 4.13 7.98
C LEU A 129 2.42 4.76 6.59
N GLN A 130 3.53 5.28 6.09
CA GLN A 130 3.63 6.01 4.82
C GLN A 130 4.51 5.22 3.82
N PRO A 131 3.96 4.17 3.17
CA PRO A 131 4.73 3.36 2.23
C PRO A 131 5.05 4.10 0.92
N ALA A 132 6.23 3.82 0.38
CA ALA A 132 6.62 4.17 -0.98
C ALA A 132 5.88 3.31 -2.02
N ALA A 133 6.20 3.50 -3.31
CA ALA A 133 5.65 2.69 -4.39
C ALA A 133 6.02 1.20 -4.21
N TYR A 134 5.05 0.30 -4.45
CA TYR A 134 5.26 -1.13 -4.22
C TYR A 134 6.08 -1.78 -5.34
N MET A 135 7.03 -2.64 -4.97
CA MET A 135 7.73 -3.52 -5.91
C MET A 135 6.75 -4.40 -6.69
N GLN A 136 5.63 -4.79 -6.07
CA GLN A 136 4.56 -5.58 -6.67
C GLN A 136 3.91 -4.93 -7.90
N ASN A 137 4.08 -3.62 -8.10
CA ASN A 137 3.58 -2.95 -9.30
C ASN A 137 4.27 -3.46 -10.59
N ILE A 138 5.51 -3.94 -10.48
CA ILE A 138 6.25 -4.55 -11.60
C ILE A 138 5.52 -5.81 -12.12
N LEU A 139 4.80 -6.51 -11.24
CA LEU A 139 4.10 -7.75 -11.59
C LEU A 139 2.91 -7.53 -12.55
N ALA A 140 2.38 -6.32 -12.64
CA ALA A 140 1.33 -6.01 -13.61
C ALA A 140 1.76 -6.28 -15.06
N HIS A 141 3.06 -6.18 -15.32
CA HIS A 141 3.65 -6.41 -16.64
C HIS A 141 4.58 -7.65 -16.67
N TRP A 142 4.48 -8.53 -15.68
CA TRP A 142 5.42 -9.64 -15.51
C TRP A 142 5.49 -10.56 -16.72
N SER A 143 4.35 -10.86 -17.36
CA SER A 143 4.30 -11.68 -18.56
C SER A 143 5.09 -11.07 -19.73
N ARG A 144 4.96 -9.76 -19.97
CA ARG A 144 5.73 -9.04 -21.00
C ARG A 144 7.22 -9.01 -20.68
N ILE A 145 7.55 -8.79 -19.39
CA ILE A 145 8.95 -8.81 -18.94
C ILE A 145 9.58 -10.17 -19.19
N VAL A 146 8.88 -11.26 -18.82
CA VAL A 146 9.41 -12.61 -18.95
C VAL A 146 9.33 -13.12 -20.40
N ALA A 147 8.28 -12.84 -21.17
CA ALA A 147 8.11 -13.35 -22.53
C ALA A 147 8.86 -12.51 -23.57
N ASP A 148 8.78 -11.17 -23.47
CA ASP A 148 9.24 -10.27 -24.52
C ASP A 148 10.51 -9.49 -24.15
N GLY A 149 10.91 -9.47 -22.87
CA GLY A 149 12.00 -8.64 -22.38
C GLY A 149 11.67 -7.15 -22.35
N ILE A 150 10.38 -6.82 -22.19
CA ILE A 150 9.89 -5.45 -22.20
C ILE A 150 9.37 -5.09 -20.81
N TYR A 151 9.92 -4.01 -20.22
CA TYR A 151 9.45 -3.42 -18.98
C TYR A 151 8.77 -2.07 -19.28
N PRO A 152 7.43 -2.03 -19.44
CA PRO A 152 6.71 -0.82 -19.76
C PRO A 152 6.53 0.06 -18.54
N VAL A 153 6.70 1.38 -18.71
CA VAL A 153 6.49 2.39 -17.68
C VAL A 153 5.80 3.62 -18.26
N PRO A 154 4.89 4.29 -17.52
CA PRO A 154 4.13 5.44 -18.02
C PRO A 154 4.84 6.79 -17.74
N TYR A 155 6.15 6.82 -17.69
CA TYR A 155 7.00 7.99 -17.44
C TYR A 155 8.41 7.75 -18.03
N ALA A 156 9.24 8.80 -18.07
CA ALA A 156 10.58 8.73 -18.63
C ALA A 156 11.45 7.65 -17.95
N ALA A 157 12.34 7.02 -18.73
CA ALA A 157 13.17 5.90 -18.28
C ALA A 157 14.18 6.28 -17.17
N ASP A 158 14.51 7.54 -17.03
CA ASP A 158 15.37 8.09 -15.97
C ASP A 158 14.59 8.57 -14.73
N THR A 159 13.26 8.52 -14.75
CA THR A 159 12.41 8.83 -13.58
C THR A 159 12.80 7.95 -12.40
N ARG A 160 13.12 8.60 -11.26
CA ARG A 160 13.64 7.93 -10.06
C ARG A 160 12.56 7.72 -9.03
N LEU A 161 12.34 6.47 -8.66
CA LEU A 161 11.36 6.07 -7.63
C LEU A 161 12.03 5.23 -6.56
N SER A 162 11.70 5.50 -5.29
CA SER A 162 11.93 4.57 -4.20
C SER A 162 10.82 3.53 -4.17
N LEU A 163 11.20 2.28 -3.94
CA LEU A 163 10.29 1.14 -3.91
C LEU A 163 10.30 0.49 -2.53
N VAL A 164 9.22 -0.20 -2.20
CA VAL A 164 9.13 -1.03 -1.00
C VAL A 164 8.45 -2.37 -1.30
N ASP A 165 8.94 -3.43 -0.70
CA ASP A 165 8.26 -4.73 -0.76
C ASP A 165 7.04 -4.72 0.17
N LEU A 166 5.91 -5.17 -0.32
CA LEU A 166 4.68 -5.29 0.45
C LEU A 166 4.82 -6.21 1.68
N GLN A 167 5.69 -7.21 1.62
CA GLN A 167 5.99 -8.07 2.78
C GLN A 167 6.68 -7.28 3.90
N ASP A 168 7.57 -6.35 3.59
CA ASP A 168 8.20 -5.48 4.59
C ASP A 168 7.20 -4.48 5.18
N VAL A 169 6.28 -3.97 4.37
CA VAL A 169 5.17 -3.13 4.85
C VAL A 169 4.27 -3.90 5.80
N ALA A 170 3.93 -5.14 5.48
CA ALA A 170 3.11 -6.01 6.31
C ALA A 170 3.82 -6.37 7.63
N ALA A 171 5.12 -6.65 7.57
CA ALA A 171 5.93 -6.90 8.77
C ALA A 171 5.98 -5.66 9.68
N ALA A 172 6.19 -4.46 9.11
CA ALA A 172 6.16 -3.21 9.86
C ALA A 172 4.78 -2.97 10.52
N ALA A 173 3.69 -3.21 9.78
CA ALA A 173 2.34 -3.11 10.30
C ALA A 173 2.10 -4.06 11.49
N ALA A 174 2.57 -5.31 11.39
CA ALA A 174 2.45 -6.30 12.46
C ALA A 174 3.31 -5.95 13.69
N ILE A 175 4.46 -5.29 13.50
CA ILE A 175 5.29 -4.79 14.61
C ILE A 175 4.54 -3.68 15.34
N VAL A 176 4.15 -2.62 14.63
CA VAL A 176 3.62 -1.41 15.28
C VAL A 176 2.27 -1.67 15.96
N ILE A 177 1.39 -2.48 15.38
CA ILE A 177 0.04 -2.71 15.91
C ILE A 177 0.04 -3.45 17.25
N ASN A 178 1.12 -4.17 17.55
CA ASN A 178 1.27 -4.97 18.76
C ASN A 178 2.06 -4.30 19.88
N GLN A 179 2.67 -3.14 19.62
CA GLN A 179 3.60 -2.50 20.55
C GLN A 179 3.22 -1.05 20.86
N PRO A 180 2.88 -0.71 22.13
CA PRO A 180 2.56 0.66 22.53
C PRO A 180 3.70 1.66 22.32
N ALA A 181 4.93 1.21 22.20
CA ALA A 181 6.09 2.06 21.91
C ALA A 181 6.01 2.84 20.59
N HIS A 182 5.08 2.45 19.71
CA HIS A 182 4.85 3.10 18.40
C HIS A 182 3.67 4.08 18.40
N TYR A 183 3.00 4.31 19.54
CA TYR A 183 1.90 5.27 19.63
C TYR A 183 2.39 6.70 19.36
N GLY A 184 1.63 7.45 18.57
CA GLY A 184 1.96 8.82 18.16
C GLY A 184 3.01 8.93 17.06
N ALA A 185 3.49 7.81 16.51
CA ALA A 185 4.55 7.81 15.51
C ALA A 185 4.01 7.81 14.06
N THR A 186 4.78 8.45 13.18
CA THR A 186 4.61 8.39 11.72
C THR A 186 5.89 7.81 11.12
N TYR A 187 5.78 6.76 10.31
CA TYR A 187 6.91 6.06 9.72
C TYR A 187 6.83 6.05 8.20
N GLU A 188 7.84 6.59 7.54
CA GLU A 188 8.05 6.38 6.11
C GLU A 188 8.57 4.96 5.87
N LEU A 189 7.84 4.17 5.08
CA LEU A 189 8.20 2.80 4.76
C LEU A 189 8.81 2.74 3.36
N VAL A 190 10.12 2.90 3.28
CA VAL A 190 10.89 2.94 2.05
C VAL A 190 11.89 1.79 2.04
N GLY A 191 11.87 0.97 0.97
CA GLY A 191 12.73 -0.22 0.87
C GLY A 191 14.02 0.01 0.07
N THR A 192 14.02 0.95 -0.89
CA THR A 192 15.19 1.21 -1.74
C THR A 192 15.55 2.70 -1.77
N ARG A 193 16.81 3.00 -2.08
CA ARG A 193 17.12 4.32 -2.62
C ARG A 193 16.31 4.59 -3.89
N PRO A 194 16.21 5.86 -4.36
CA PRO A 194 15.55 6.14 -5.64
C PRO A 194 16.28 5.46 -6.80
N LEU A 195 15.57 4.61 -7.54
CA LEU A 195 16.07 3.87 -8.70
C LEU A 195 15.48 4.48 -9.98
N ALA A 196 16.32 4.73 -11.00
CA ALA A 196 15.86 5.00 -12.35
C ALA A 196 15.24 3.72 -12.94
N GLN A 197 14.32 3.85 -13.88
CA GLN A 197 13.68 2.67 -14.49
C GLN A 197 14.68 1.83 -15.28
N THR A 198 15.70 2.48 -15.83
CA THR A 198 16.86 1.79 -16.45
C THR A 198 17.63 0.92 -15.43
N GLU A 199 17.77 1.37 -14.19
CA GLU A 199 18.40 0.58 -13.11
C GLU A 199 17.51 -0.62 -12.72
N VAL A 200 16.18 -0.41 -12.70
CA VAL A 200 15.21 -1.50 -12.49
C VAL A 200 15.31 -2.55 -13.59
N ALA A 201 15.34 -2.14 -14.86
CA ALA A 201 15.50 -3.04 -16.00
C ALA A 201 16.84 -3.81 -15.96
N GLN A 202 17.93 -3.19 -15.51
CA GLN A 202 19.21 -3.87 -15.32
C GLN A 202 19.16 -4.95 -14.22
N ILE A 203 18.39 -4.73 -13.15
CA ILE A 203 18.18 -5.74 -12.10
C ILE A 203 17.34 -6.90 -12.66
N LEU A 204 16.26 -6.60 -13.38
CA LEU A 204 15.42 -7.60 -14.06
C LEU A 204 16.28 -8.44 -15.03
N ASN A 205 17.11 -7.79 -15.86
CA ASN A 205 18.02 -8.43 -16.81
C ASN A 205 18.92 -9.46 -16.10
N ARG A 206 19.60 -9.05 -15.02
CA ARG A 206 20.53 -9.93 -14.29
C ARG A 206 19.81 -11.12 -13.65
N GLN A 207 18.64 -10.89 -13.05
CA GLN A 207 17.91 -11.94 -12.33
C GLN A 207 17.21 -12.93 -13.28
N LEU A 208 16.70 -12.44 -14.41
CA LEU A 208 16.02 -13.27 -15.39
C LEU A 208 16.98 -13.87 -16.44
N GLN A 209 18.27 -13.51 -16.40
CA GLN A 209 19.32 -13.93 -17.35
C GLN A 209 18.91 -13.71 -18.83
N ARG A 210 18.23 -12.59 -19.10
CA ARG A 210 17.77 -12.18 -20.42
C ARG A 210 17.79 -10.67 -20.57
N ALA A 211 17.89 -10.18 -21.80
CA ALA A 211 17.77 -8.77 -22.08
C ALA A 211 16.37 -8.24 -21.70
N VAL A 212 16.34 -7.21 -20.84
CA VAL A 212 15.11 -6.47 -20.49
C VAL A 212 15.35 -5.01 -20.77
N GLN A 213 14.46 -4.40 -21.55
CA GLN A 213 14.53 -2.99 -21.93
C GLN A 213 13.32 -2.22 -21.38
N VAL A 214 13.55 -0.97 -20.97
CA VAL A 214 12.45 -0.06 -20.60
C VAL A 214 11.74 0.38 -21.87
N GLU A 215 10.43 0.25 -21.86
CA GLU A 215 9.53 0.84 -22.86
C GLU A 215 8.76 1.99 -22.21
N VAL A 216 9.01 3.21 -22.65
CA VAL A 216 8.22 4.37 -22.21
C VAL A 216 6.88 4.34 -22.92
N MET A 217 5.83 4.05 -22.19
CA MET A 217 4.47 4.00 -22.69
C MET A 217 3.83 5.39 -22.65
N PRO A 218 3.37 5.97 -23.77
CA PRO A 218 2.63 7.22 -23.75
C PRO A 218 1.40 7.13 -22.83
N LEU A 219 1.12 8.21 -22.08
CA LEU A 219 0.06 8.21 -21.07
C LEU A 219 -1.34 7.99 -21.64
N ASP A 220 -1.58 8.39 -22.88
CA ASP A 220 -2.84 8.14 -23.60
C ASP A 220 -3.02 6.65 -23.93
N ILE A 221 -1.95 5.97 -24.33
CA ILE A 221 -1.95 4.51 -24.56
C ILE A 221 -2.13 3.78 -23.23
N TRP A 222 -1.37 4.16 -22.20
CA TRP A 222 -1.54 3.59 -20.86
C TRP A 222 -2.98 3.73 -20.35
N ARG A 223 -3.59 4.91 -20.55
CA ARG A 223 -4.97 5.18 -20.15
C ARG A 223 -5.95 4.24 -20.85
N GLN A 224 -5.81 4.05 -22.17
CA GLN A 224 -6.65 3.14 -22.94
C GLN A 224 -6.55 1.69 -22.45
N GLU A 225 -5.31 1.20 -22.20
CA GLU A 225 -5.09 -0.15 -21.69
C GLU A 225 -5.70 -0.34 -20.28
N ALA A 226 -5.54 0.65 -19.42
CA ALA A 226 -6.07 0.61 -18.05
C ALA A 226 -7.61 0.68 -18.04
N GLU A 227 -8.23 1.46 -18.95
CA GLU A 227 -9.68 1.53 -19.12
C GLU A 227 -10.24 0.18 -19.60
N LEU A 228 -9.59 -0.45 -20.58
CA LEU A 228 -9.93 -1.80 -21.06
C LEU A 228 -9.77 -2.86 -19.95
N ALA A 229 -8.83 -2.67 -19.02
CA ALA A 229 -8.66 -3.50 -17.84
C ALA A 229 -9.69 -3.22 -16.72
N GLY A 230 -10.62 -2.26 -16.94
CA GLY A 230 -11.75 -2.00 -16.04
C GLY A 230 -11.49 -0.94 -14.96
N LEU A 231 -10.46 -0.10 -15.10
CA LEU A 231 -10.27 1.04 -14.18
C LEU A 231 -11.30 2.14 -14.48
N GLY A 232 -11.91 2.69 -13.42
CA GLY A 232 -12.88 3.78 -13.54
C GLY A 232 -12.23 5.15 -13.78
N GLY A 233 -12.99 6.12 -14.30
CA GLY A 233 -12.50 7.44 -14.71
C GLY A 233 -11.75 8.22 -13.64
N ASP A 234 -12.27 8.33 -12.41
CA ASP A 234 -11.62 9.04 -11.30
C ASP A 234 -10.27 8.41 -10.93
N GLN A 235 -10.19 7.08 -10.98
CA GLN A 235 -8.98 6.32 -10.73
C GLN A 235 -7.92 6.56 -11.81
N LEU A 236 -8.36 6.58 -13.09
CA LEU A 236 -7.49 6.85 -14.24
C LEU A 236 -6.93 8.27 -14.16
N ASP A 237 -7.76 9.26 -13.91
CA ASP A 237 -7.33 10.66 -13.81
C ASP A 237 -6.32 10.86 -12.67
N THR A 238 -6.55 10.20 -11.54
CA THR A 238 -5.66 10.23 -10.39
C THR A 238 -4.31 9.60 -10.72
N LEU A 239 -4.30 8.44 -11.39
CA LEU A 239 -3.07 7.75 -11.80
C LEU A 239 -2.28 8.55 -12.83
N VAL A 240 -2.93 9.15 -13.82
CA VAL A 240 -2.28 10.01 -14.82
C VAL A 240 -1.58 11.20 -14.14
N ARG A 241 -2.25 11.89 -13.20
CA ARG A 241 -1.65 12.99 -12.43
C ARG A 241 -0.46 12.52 -11.59
N MET A 242 -0.56 11.35 -10.99
CA MET A 242 0.54 10.74 -10.23
C MET A 242 1.75 10.45 -11.13
N PHE A 243 1.55 9.87 -12.32
CA PHE A 243 2.64 9.58 -13.24
C PHE A 243 3.31 10.84 -13.77
N GLN A 244 2.54 11.88 -14.10
CA GLN A 244 3.07 13.20 -14.48
C GLN A 244 3.87 13.84 -13.36
N TYR A 245 3.42 13.70 -12.11
CA TYR A 245 4.17 14.17 -10.95
C TYR A 245 5.48 13.40 -10.77
N TYR A 246 5.44 12.08 -10.88
CA TYR A 246 6.63 11.22 -10.76
C TYR A 246 7.66 11.52 -11.85
N GLU A 247 7.22 11.71 -13.09
CA GLU A 247 8.11 12.08 -14.20
C GLU A 247 8.84 13.39 -13.92
N ARG A 248 8.14 14.38 -13.38
CA ARG A 248 8.69 15.72 -13.15
C ARG A 248 9.59 15.80 -11.91
N PHE A 249 9.22 15.12 -10.83
CA PHE A 249 9.83 15.33 -9.51
C PHE A 249 10.44 14.05 -8.91
N GLY A 250 10.20 12.89 -9.50
CA GLY A 250 10.50 11.62 -8.90
C GLY A 250 9.62 11.28 -7.69
N PHE A 251 9.96 10.19 -7.00
CA PHE A 251 9.29 9.79 -5.76
C PHE A 251 10.32 9.12 -4.85
N ALA A 252 11.02 9.91 -4.06
CA ALA A 252 12.20 9.50 -3.30
C ALA A 252 11.95 9.52 -1.79
N GLY A 253 12.41 8.50 -1.09
CA GLY A 253 12.39 8.44 0.37
C GLY A 253 13.65 7.78 0.92
N ASN A 254 13.75 7.68 2.26
CA ASN A 254 14.92 7.15 2.96
C ASN A 254 14.63 5.76 3.56
N PRO A 255 15.40 4.70 3.19
CA PRO A 255 15.15 3.34 3.68
C PRO A 255 15.58 3.10 5.15
N ASN A 256 16.27 4.04 5.78
CA ASN A 256 16.80 3.83 7.13
C ASN A 256 15.69 3.67 8.19
N VAL A 257 14.56 4.40 8.05
CA VAL A 257 13.43 4.30 8.98
C VAL A 257 12.83 2.91 8.97
N LEU A 258 12.58 2.34 7.79
CA LEU A 258 12.05 0.98 7.65
C LEU A 258 13.08 -0.06 8.14
N SER A 259 14.37 0.13 7.83
CA SER A 259 15.45 -0.74 8.32
C SER A 259 15.49 -0.79 9.85
N TRP A 260 15.40 0.37 10.49
CA TRP A 260 15.35 0.48 11.94
C TRP A 260 14.09 -0.20 12.51
N LEU A 261 12.94 0.04 11.93
CA LEU A 261 11.67 -0.53 12.40
C LEU A 261 11.63 -2.05 12.27
N LEU A 262 12.17 -2.60 11.19
CA LEU A 262 12.25 -4.05 10.97
C LEU A 262 13.37 -4.75 11.77
N GLY A 263 14.35 -3.99 12.29
CA GLY A 263 15.56 -4.57 12.91
C GLY A 263 16.47 -5.32 11.91
N ARG A 264 16.26 -5.10 10.61
CA ARG A 264 17.03 -5.68 9.50
C ARG A 264 16.96 -4.77 8.27
N PRO A 265 17.87 -4.93 7.30
CA PRO A 265 17.72 -4.26 6.01
C PRO A 265 16.37 -4.63 5.34
N PRO A 266 15.70 -3.67 4.68
CA PRO A 266 14.54 -3.96 3.85
C PRO A 266 14.88 -4.91 2.70
N THR A 267 13.89 -5.60 2.20
CA THR A 267 14.00 -6.45 1.01
C THR A 267 14.48 -5.63 -0.19
N THR A 268 15.56 -6.08 -0.81
CA THR A 268 16.09 -5.44 -2.02
C THR A 268 15.25 -5.79 -3.24
N LEU A 269 15.27 -4.93 -4.29
CA LEU A 269 14.59 -5.24 -5.54
C LEU A 269 15.14 -6.54 -6.18
N THR A 270 16.43 -6.84 -6.01
CA THR A 270 17.05 -8.09 -6.45
C THR A 270 16.38 -9.32 -5.81
N GLN A 271 16.23 -9.32 -4.49
CA GLN A 271 15.56 -10.41 -3.75
C GLN A 271 14.09 -10.54 -4.13
N PHE A 272 13.40 -9.40 -4.35
CA PHE A 272 12.01 -9.40 -4.81
C PHE A 272 11.88 -10.07 -6.20
N VAL A 273 12.71 -9.67 -7.17
CA VAL A 273 12.68 -10.21 -8.54
C VAL A 273 13.04 -11.71 -8.54
N GLU A 274 13.99 -12.12 -7.70
CA GLU A 274 14.35 -13.53 -7.53
C GLU A 274 13.15 -14.37 -7.05
N ARG A 275 12.41 -13.90 -6.05
CA ARG A 275 11.17 -14.56 -5.59
C ARG A 275 10.09 -14.60 -6.67
N ALA A 276 9.94 -13.51 -7.42
CA ALA A 276 8.98 -13.44 -8.54
C ALA A 276 9.29 -14.46 -9.62
N ALA A 277 10.56 -14.58 -10.01
CA ALA A 277 11.03 -15.54 -11.02
C ALA A 277 10.81 -17.01 -10.60
N GLN A 278 10.83 -17.28 -9.29
CA GLN A 278 10.59 -18.61 -8.72
C GLN A 278 9.09 -18.91 -8.48
N GLY A 279 8.18 -18.00 -8.84
CA GLY A 279 6.74 -18.14 -8.57
C GLY A 279 6.38 -18.13 -7.06
N ARG A 280 7.24 -17.56 -6.21
CA ARG A 280 7.09 -17.54 -4.74
C ARG A 280 6.48 -16.23 -4.22
N LEU A 281 5.81 -15.49 -5.06
CA LEU A 281 5.03 -14.31 -4.64
C LEU A 281 3.56 -14.70 -4.52
N PRO A 282 2.86 -14.23 -3.46
CA PRO A 282 1.43 -14.48 -3.26
C PRO A 282 0.56 -13.79 -4.30
#